data_d3ab0bf314b29a3bf6e6fd37484cf6ff
#
_entry.id   d3ab0bf314b29a3bf6e6fd37484cf6ff
#
_cell.length_a   1.000
_cell.length_b   1.000
_cell.length_c   1.000
_cell.angle_alpha   90.00
_cell.angle_beta   90.00
_cell.angle_gamma   90.00
#
_symmetry.space_group_name_H-M   'P 1'
#
loop_
_entity.id
_entity.type
_entity.pdbx_description
1 polymer ?
#
loop_
_entity_poly.entity_id
_entity_poly.type
_entity_poly.pdbx_seq_one_letter_code
_entity_poly.pdbx_strand_id
1 'polypeptide(L)'
;YVIAQYDAAVAYMDACIQQILEKLAALGLEEDTIVIFTSDHGETLYDHDCYFDHHGMYDCTLVVPLILRWKNHLPAGLRIPGYCQLKDVTPTLLDIMGIDVDLPFEGRSLKPLIEGKPREAEPEFYITECTWMRKHGWRTPEWKLIVSLGPDFHFKPEVELYNLVKDPEENHNVAEENPEVVEVLKKRMYAFIEKREK
;
A
#
# COMPACT_ATOMS: atom_id res chain seq x y z
N TYR A 1 -26.51 -6.46 1.19
CA TYR A 1 -26.28 -7.91 1.29
C TYR A 1 -24.80 -8.25 1.10
N VAL A 2 -24.15 -7.85 0.01
CA VAL A 2 -22.74 -8.19 -0.30
C VAL A 2 -21.79 -7.64 0.76
N ILE A 3 -21.93 -6.39 1.17
CA ILE A 3 -21.11 -5.79 2.24
C ILE A 3 -21.23 -6.60 3.54
N ALA A 4 -22.44 -7.02 3.93
CA ALA A 4 -22.61 -7.84 5.12
C ALA A 4 -21.97 -9.23 5.01
N GLN A 5 -21.85 -9.79 3.80
CA GLN A 5 -21.11 -11.02 3.56
C GLN A 5 -19.59 -10.80 3.67
N TYR A 6 -19.12 -9.68 3.17
CA TYR A 6 -17.72 -9.26 3.32
C TYR A 6 -17.35 -9.08 4.81
N ASP A 7 -18.18 -8.37 5.56
CA ASP A 7 -17.98 -8.17 7.01
C ASP A 7 -17.96 -9.51 7.77
N ALA A 8 -18.87 -10.43 7.40
CA ALA A 8 -18.89 -11.77 7.97
C ALA A 8 -17.64 -12.59 7.64
N ALA A 9 -17.09 -12.44 6.42
CA ALA A 9 -15.84 -13.07 6.03
C ALA A 9 -14.65 -12.51 6.80
N VAL A 10 -14.61 -11.19 7.02
CA VAL A 10 -13.58 -10.54 7.86
C VAL A 10 -13.65 -11.06 9.30
N ALA A 11 -14.85 -11.12 9.90
CA ALA A 11 -15.02 -11.65 11.25
C ALA A 11 -14.61 -13.14 11.37
N TYR A 12 -14.91 -13.94 10.35
CA TYR A 12 -14.49 -15.34 10.30
C TYR A 12 -12.96 -15.46 10.19
N MET A 13 -12.34 -14.67 9.34
CA MET A 13 -10.89 -14.62 9.18
C MET A 13 -10.21 -14.23 10.50
N ASP A 14 -10.72 -13.21 11.18
CA ASP A 14 -10.21 -12.77 12.49
C ASP A 14 -10.22 -13.90 13.52
N ALA A 15 -11.33 -14.65 13.60
CA ALA A 15 -11.43 -15.82 14.47
C ALA A 15 -10.42 -16.93 14.11
N CYS A 16 -10.13 -17.12 12.82
CA CYS A 16 -9.10 -18.07 12.39
C CYS A 16 -7.69 -17.62 12.78
N ILE A 17 -7.40 -16.33 12.61
CA ILE A 17 -6.11 -15.73 13.00
C ILE A 17 -5.92 -15.86 14.52
N GLN A 18 -6.96 -15.60 15.30
CA GLN A 18 -6.92 -15.79 16.76
C GLN A 18 -6.49 -17.22 17.13
N GLN A 19 -7.07 -18.24 16.51
CA GLN A 19 -6.71 -19.64 16.78
C GLN A 19 -5.23 -19.93 16.46
N ILE A 20 -4.70 -19.34 15.38
CA ILE A 20 -3.27 -19.48 15.02
C ILE A 20 -2.39 -18.85 16.10
N LEU A 21 -2.72 -17.64 16.56
CA LEU A 21 -1.96 -16.94 17.58
C LEU A 21 -2.03 -17.64 18.95
N GLU A 22 -3.20 -18.17 19.34
CA GLU A 22 -3.37 -18.98 20.56
C GLU A 22 -2.54 -20.27 20.47
N LYS A 23 -2.50 -20.92 19.31
CA LYS A 23 -1.67 -22.11 19.10
C LYS A 23 -0.19 -21.79 19.20
N LEU A 24 0.27 -20.68 18.64
CA LEU A 24 1.64 -20.21 18.75
C LEU A 24 2.04 -19.99 20.22
N ALA A 25 1.16 -19.33 20.99
CA ALA A 25 1.36 -19.10 22.41
C ALA A 25 1.40 -20.42 23.22
N ALA A 26 0.46 -21.33 22.95
CA ALA A 26 0.39 -22.62 23.60
C ALA A 26 1.63 -23.52 23.36
N LEU A 27 2.31 -23.31 22.24
CA LEU A 27 3.56 -23.98 21.90
C LEU A 27 4.81 -23.28 22.47
N GLY A 28 4.66 -22.13 23.13
CA GLY A 28 5.77 -21.33 23.63
C GLY A 28 6.67 -20.70 22.57
N LEU A 29 6.19 -20.55 21.35
CA LEU A 29 7.00 -20.09 20.21
C LEU A 29 6.89 -18.58 19.94
N GLU A 30 6.18 -17.82 20.75
CA GLU A 30 5.90 -16.40 20.50
C GLU A 30 7.16 -15.52 20.43
N GLU A 31 8.19 -15.83 21.21
CA GLU A 31 9.44 -15.07 21.24
C GLU A 31 10.35 -15.37 20.05
N ASP A 32 10.26 -16.57 19.52
CA ASP A 32 11.07 -17.05 18.39
C ASP A 32 10.36 -16.89 17.03
N THR A 33 9.18 -16.23 17.02
CA THR A 33 8.38 -16.09 15.80
C THR A 33 8.02 -14.65 15.51
N ILE A 34 8.37 -14.18 14.31
CA ILE A 34 7.87 -12.92 13.77
C ILE A 34 6.53 -13.20 13.09
N VAL A 35 5.49 -12.52 13.54
CA VAL A 35 4.17 -12.55 12.91
C VAL A 35 4.00 -11.29 12.07
N ILE A 36 3.66 -11.47 10.80
CA ILE A 36 3.34 -10.37 9.87
C ILE A 36 1.90 -10.53 9.43
N PHE A 37 1.13 -9.47 9.58
CA PHE A 37 -0.21 -9.37 9.05
C PHE A 37 -0.23 -8.28 7.96
N THR A 38 -0.58 -8.66 6.76
CA THR A 38 -0.71 -7.77 5.60
C THR A 38 -1.64 -8.40 4.56
N SER A 39 -1.88 -7.69 3.46
CA SER A 39 -2.60 -8.18 2.29
C SER A 39 -1.82 -7.83 1.02
N ASP A 40 -2.09 -8.51 -0.07
CA ASP A 40 -1.58 -8.22 -1.40
C ASP A 40 -2.26 -6.98 -2.01
N HIS A 41 -3.56 -6.83 -1.82
CA HIS A 41 -4.38 -5.68 -2.23
C HIS A 41 -5.57 -5.49 -1.29
N GLY A 42 -6.26 -4.37 -1.44
CA GLY A 42 -7.56 -4.10 -0.85
C GLY A 42 -8.71 -4.53 -1.77
N GLU A 43 -9.91 -4.01 -1.53
CA GLU A 43 -11.12 -4.34 -2.28
C GLU A 43 -11.99 -3.11 -2.45
N THR A 44 -12.59 -2.94 -3.63
CA THR A 44 -13.68 -1.99 -3.83
C THR A 44 -15.00 -2.68 -3.49
N LEU A 45 -15.77 -2.11 -2.58
CA LEU A 45 -17.11 -2.60 -2.28
C LEU A 45 -18.17 -1.80 -3.05
N TYR A 46 -17.98 -0.51 -3.10
CA TYR A 46 -18.90 0.42 -3.76
C TYR A 46 -18.19 1.70 -4.23
N ASP A 47 -16.85 1.69 -4.12
CA ASP A 47 -16.04 2.87 -4.31
C ASP A 47 -15.76 3.07 -5.80
N HIS A 48 -15.77 4.32 -6.25
CA HIS A 48 -15.35 4.72 -7.59
C HIS A 48 -16.08 4.01 -8.75
N ASP A 49 -17.33 3.57 -8.56
CA ASP A 49 -18.08 2.76 -9.52
C ASP A 49 -17.36 1.45 -9.93
N CYS A 50 -16.40 1.02 -9.13
CA CYS A 50 -15.74 -0.27 -9.22
C CYS A 50 -16.40 -1.20 -8.20
N TYR A 51 -17.27 -2.10 -8.65
CA TYR A 51 -18.12 -2.87 -7.74
C TYR A 51 -17.53 -4.25 -7.43
N PHE A 52 -17.25 -4.50 -6.14
CA PHE A 52 -16.91 -5.83 -5.62
C PHE A 52 -15.73 -6.46 -6.36
N ASP A 53 -14.67 -5.68 -6.52
CA ASP A 53 -13.47 -6.11 -7.22
C ASP A 53 -12.23 -5.38 -6.66
N HIS A 54 -11.05 -5.78 -7.09
CA HIS A 54 -9.75 -5.23 -6.67
C HIS A 54 -9.07 -4.45 -7.78
N HIS A 55 -9.82 -4.00 -8.78
CA HIS A 55 -9.34 -3.17 -9.87
C HIS A 55 -9.31 -1.68 -9.50
N GLY A 56 -8.50 -0.96 -10.23
CA GLY A 56 -8.29 0.46 -10.01
C GLY A 56 -7.06 0.77 -9.15
N MET A 57 -6.64 2.02 -9.19
CA MET A 57 -5.47 2.50 -8.43
C MET A 57 -5.88 3.46 -7.31
N TYR A 58 -7.04 3.23 -6.72
CA TYR A 58 -7.55 3.99 -5.58
C TYR A 58 -7.03 3.43 -4.26
N ASP A 59 -7.00 4.26 -3.22
CA ASP A 59 -6.46 3.83 -1.91
C ASP A 59 -7.25 2.67 -1.30
N CYS A 60 -8.53 2.49 -1.62
CA CYS A 60 -9.31 1.32 -1.19
C CYS A 60 -8.74 -0.02 -1.70
N THR A 61 -8.04 -0.02 -2.84
CA THR A 61 -7.36 -1.20 -3.40
C THR A 61 -5.85 -1.20 -3.13
N LEU A 62 -5.21 -0.04 -3.00
CA LEU A 62 -3.76 0.07 -2.86
C LEU A 62 -3.27 0.05 -1.41
N VAL A 63 -4.07 0.58 -0.47
CA VAL A 63 -3.67 0.69 0.93
C VAL A 63 -4.11 -0.54 1.70
N VAL A 64 -3.13 -1.30 2.16
CA VAL A 64 -3.34 -2.52 2.95
C VAL A 64 -2.73 -2.38 4.34
N PRO A 65 -3.21 -3.11 5.34
CA PRO A 65 -2.60 -3.12 6.65
C PRO A 65 -1.19 -3.72 6.59
N LEU A 66 -0.29 -3.21 7.43
CA LEU A 66 0.99 -3.84 7.71
C LEU A 66 1.23 -3.82 9.22
N ILE A 67 1.18 -4.98 9.84
CA ILE A 67 1.43 -5.17 11.27
C ILE A 67 2.57 -6.17 11.43
N LEU A 68 3.60 -5.78 12.19
CA LEU A 68 4.68 -6.65 12.59
C LEU A 68 4.61 -6.87 14.10
N ARG A 69 4.66 -8.12 14.52
CA ARG A 69 4.74 -8.53 15.93
C ARG A 69 5.92 -9.47 16.12
N TRP A 70 6.82 -9.11 17.01
CA TRP A 70 7.87 -9.99 17.51
C TRP A 70 8.00 -9.75 19.02
N LYS A 71 7.49 -10.68 19.79
CA LYS A 71 7.37 -10.55 21.24
C LYS A 71 8.75 -10.33 21.87
N ASN A 72 8.86 -9.35 22.76
CA ASN A 72 10.08 -8.93 23.45
C ASN A 72 11.21 -8.33 22.54
N HIS A 73 11.03 -8.30 21.23
CA HIS A 73 12.02 -7.75 20.29
C HIS A 73 11.55 -6.45 19.62
N LEU A 74 10.26 -6.30 19.35
CA LEU A 74 9.69 -5.08 18.82
C LEU A 74 8.82 -4.35 19.85
N PRO A 75 8.79 -3.01 19.83
CA PRO A 75 7.96 -2.23 20.75
C PRO A 75 6.47 -2.50 20.52
N ALA A 76 5.73 -2.75 21.59
CA ALA A 76 4.30 -2.97 21.54
C ALA A 76 3.54 -1.65 21.36
N GLY A 77 2.48 -1.66 20.55
CA GLY A 77 1.58 -0.53 20.37
C GLY A 77 2.15 0.64 19.57
N LEU A 78 3.34 0.49 18.99
CA LEU A 78 3.93 1.52 18.13
C LEU A 78 3.11 1.68 16.86
N ARG A 79 2.77 2.93 16.52
CA ARG A 79 2.16 3.31 15.24
C ARG A 79 3.11 4.24 14.52
N ILE A 80 3.50 3.88 13.30
CA ILE A 80 4.40 4.65 12.45
C ILE A 80 3.55 5.34 11.38
N PRO A 81 3.47 6.68 11.39
CA PRO A 81 2.72 7.41 10.37
C PRO A 81 3.44 7.40 9.02
N GLY A 82 2.69 7.74 7.97
CA GLY A 82 3.18 7.82 6.60
C GLY A 82 3.05 6.49 5.86
N TYR A 83 3.65 6.43 4.68
CA TYR A 83 3.51 5.30 3.76
C TYR A 83 4.74 4.39 3.79
N CYS A 84 4.49 3.10 3.62
CA CYS A 84 5.49 2.10 3.26
C CYS A 84 4.96 1.28 2.07
N GLN A 85 5.82 0.52 1.44
CA GLN A 85 5.45 -0.35 0.33
C GLN A 85 5.72 -1.80 0.72
N LEU A 86 4.98 -2.75 0.15
CA LEU A 86 5.18 -4.18 0.45
C LEU A 86 6.62 -4.64 0.15
N LYS A 87 7.30 -4.01 -0.80
CA LYS A 87 8.72 -4.28 -1.07
C LYS A 87 9.67 -3.91 0.09
N ASP A 88 9.20 -3.09 1.04
CA ASP A 88 9.97 -2.71 2.23
C ASP A 88 9.97 -3.81 3.31
N VAL A 89 9.06 -4.77 3.21
CA VAL A 89 8.89 -5.84 4.22
C VAL A 89 10.13 -6.73 4.30
N THR A 90 10.61 -7.24 3.17
CA THR A 90 11.77 -8.16 3.16
C THR A 90 13.04 -7.52 3.72
N PRO A 91 13.50 -6.33 3.26
CA PRO A 91 14.68 -5.70 3.85
C PRO A 91 14.47 -5.33 5.33
N THR A 92 13.23 -5.00 5.74
CA THR A 92 12.93 -4.77 7.15
C THR A 92 13.11 -6.02 8.00
N LEU A 93 12.60 -7.17 7.53
CA LEU A 93 12.74 -8.45 8.25
C LEU A 93 14.20 -8.84 8.43
N LEU A 94 14.97 -8.78 7.36
CA LEU A 94 16.41 -9.11 7.41
C LEU A 94 17.15 -8.22 8.41
N ASP A 95 16.87 -6.92 8.36
CA ASP A 95 17.51 -5.93 9.24
C ASP A 95 17.12 -6.11 10.71
N ILE A 96 15.85 -6.36 11.04
CA ILE A 96 15.43 -6.60 12.44
C ILE A 96 15.96 -7.94 12.98
N MET A 97 16.16 -8.94 12.13
CA MET A 97 16.78 -10.22 12.48
C MET A 97 18.32 -10.15 12.53
N GLY A 98 18.92 -9.04 12.10
CA GLY A 98 20.39 -8.91 12.04
C GLY A 98 21.03 -9.79 10.96
N ILE A 99 20.28 -10.11 9.92
CA ILE A 99 20.76 -10.90 8.77
C ILE A 99 21.28 -9.96 7.70
N ASP A 100 22.58 -9.95 7.48
CA ASP A 100 23.23 -9.18 6.43
C ASP A 100 23.24 -9.98 5.14
N VAL A 101 22.78 -9.35 4.04
CA VAL A 101 22.74 -9.95 2.71
C VAL A 101 23.16 -8.92 1.66
N ASP A 102 24.01 -9.33 0.75
CA ASP A 102 24.42 -8.52 -0.40
C ASP A 102 23.43 -8.74 -1.58
N LEU A 103 22.22 -8.24 -1.42
CA LEU A 103 21.16 -8.30 -2.43
C LEU A 103 20.64 -6.89 -2.73
N PRO A 104 20.40 -6.57 -4.01
CA PRO A 104 19.87 -5.27 -4.40
C PRO A 104 18.35 -5.22 -4.15
N PHE A 105 17.94 -4.71 -2.99
CA PHE A 105 16.54 -4.45 -2.70
C PHE A 105 16.09 -3.10 -3.29
N GLU A 106 14.94 -3.06 -3.91
CA GLU A 106 14.26 -1.80 -4.26
C GLU A 106 13.56 -1.17 -3.05
N GLY A 107 13.16 -1.99 -2.08
CA GLY A 107 12.59 -1.58 -0.82
C GLY A 107 13.64 -1.11 0.18
N ARG A 108 13.19 -0.43 1.23
CA ARG A 108 14.03 0.09 2.32
C ARG A 108 13.59 -0.50 3.64
N SER A 109 14.56 -0.76 4.52
CA SER A 109 14.24 -1.19 5.88
C SER A 109 13.46 -0.11 6.64
N LEU A 110 12.38 -0.52 7.29
CA LEU A 110 11.58 0.32 8.19
C LEU A 110 12.13 0.29 9.63
N LYS A 111 13.17 -0.50 9.93
CA LYS A 111 13.78 -0.59 11.26
C LYS A 111 14.17 0.78 11.84
N PRO A 112 14.77 1.73 11.10
CA PRO A 112 15.04 3.06 11.61
C PRO A 112 13.80 3.77 12.15
N LEU A 113 12.64 3.61 11.49
CA LEU A 113 11.37 4.19 11.93
C LEU A 113 10.85 3.48 13.21
N ILE A 114 11.03 2.16 13.29
CA ILE A 114 10.70 1.38 14.49
C ILE A 114 11.55 1.83 15.68
N GLU A 115 12.79 2.20 15.44
CA GLU A 115 13.74 2.75 16.44
C GLU A 115 13.49 4.23 16.76
N GLY A 116 12.46 4.86 16.19
CA GLY A 116 12.11 6.25 16.42
C GLY A 116 12.95 7.28 15.67
N LYS A 117 13.74 6.85 14.68
CA LYS A 117 14.47 7.78 13.80
C LYS A 117 13.48 8.45 12.83
N PRO A 118 13.63 9.76 12.59
CA PRO A 118 12.74 10.45 11.65
C PRO A 118 12.98 9.96 10.22
N ARG A 119 11.92 10.01 9.42
CA ARG A 119 12.01 9.79 7.99
C ARG A 119 12.68 10.99 7.33
N GLU A 120 13.65 10.76 6.44
CA GLU A 120 14.34 11.84 5.71
C GLU A 120 13.40 12.56 4.74
N ALA A 121 12.54 11.81 4.07
CA ALA A 121 11.50 12.35 3.19
C ALA A 121 10.33 11.35 3.10
N GLU A 122 9.12 11.86 2.92
CA GLU A 122 7.98 11.01 2.61
C GLU A 122 8.15 10.41 1.21
N PRO A 123 7.83 9.12 1.05
CA PRO A 123 8.07 8.45 -0.22
C PRO A 123 7.12 8.95 -1.31
N GLU A 124 7.69 9.17 -2.49
CA GLU A 124 6.93 9.23 -3.74
C GLU A 124 7.18 7.95 -4.51
N PHE A 125 6.18 7.43 -5.21
CA PHE A 125 6.36 6.17 -5.92
C PHE A 125 5.42 6.02 -7.11
N TYR A 126 5.92 5.26 -8.08
CA TYR A 126 5.18 4.81 -9.24
C TYR A 126 4.20 3.72 -8.83
N ILE A 127 2.98 3.80 -9.34
CA ILE A 127 1.94 2.78 -9.23
C ILE A 127 1.47 2.39 -10.63
N THR A 128 1.04 1.16 -10.81
CA THR A 128 0.57 0.66 -12.11
C THR A 128 -0.45 -0.43 -11.94
N GLU A 129 -1.33 -0.52 -12.91
CA GLU A 129 -2.24 -1.63 -13.07
C GLU A 129 -2.27 -2.08 -14.53
N CYS A 130 -2.32 -3.39 -14.75
CA CYS A 130 -2.45 -3.99 -16.07
C CYS A 130 -3.23 -5.31 -16.03
N THR A 131 -4.23 -5.42 -15.17
CA THR A 131 -5.10 -6.61 -15.07
C THR A 131 -6.26 -6.48 -16.05
N TRP A 132 -7.16 -5.54 -15.79
CA TRP A 132 -8.32 -5.23 -16.65
C TRP A 132 -8.20 -3.86 -17.32
N MET A 133 -7.42 -3.01 -16.72
CA MET A 133 -7.14 -1.66 -17.18
C MET A 133 -5.64 -1.49 -17.36
N ARG A 134 -5.24 -0.58 -18.22
CA ARG A 134 -3.83 -0.23 -18.43
C ARG A 134 -3.63 1.17 -17.93
N LYS A 135 -3.11 1.29 -16.71
CA LYS A 135 -2.91 2.59 -16.06
C LYS A 135 -1.51 2.71 -15.48
N HIS A 136 -0.98 3.91 -15.54
CA HIS A 136 0.18 4.37 -14.78
C HIS A 136 -0.24 5.42 -13.77
N GLY A 137 0.46 5.54 -12.67
CA GLY A 137 0.21 6.59 -11.71
C GLY A 137 1.47 6.99 -10.94
N TRP A 138 1.35 8.14 -10.30
CA TRP A 138 2.36 8.69 -9.42
C TRP A 138 1.73 9.12 -8.11
N ARG A 139 2.19 8.56 -7.02
CA ARG A 139 1.70 8.81 -5.67
C ARG A 139 2.71 9.63 -4.90
N THR A 140 2.24 10.72 -4.32
CA THR A 140 2.96 11.54 -3.34
C THR A 140 2.16 11.58 -2.03
N PRO A 141 2.68 12.13 -0.93
CA PRO A 141 1.88 12.30 0.29
C PRO A 141 0.61 13.12 0.10
N GLU A 142 0.63 14.09 -0.83
CA GLU A 142 -0.49 15.00 -1.07
C GLU A 142 -1.32 14.63 -2.29
N TRP A 143 -0.68 14.11 -3.34
CA TRP A 143 -1.32 13.94 -4.64
C TRP A 143 -1.23 12.49 -5.15
N LYS A 144 -2.27 12.06 -5.83
CA LYS A 144 -2.25 10.86 -6.66
C LYS A 144 -2.67 11.22 -8.08
N LEU A 145 -1.78 10.98 -9.02
CA LEU A 145 -2.04 11.04 -10.45
C LEU A 145 -2.30 9.65 -10.99
N ILE A 146 -3.33 9.49 -11.80
CA ILE A 146 -3.63 8.27 -12.56
C ILE A 146 -3.76 8.65 -14.04
N VAL A 147 -3.10 7.89 -14.92
CA VAL A 147 -3.14 8.09 -16.37
C VAL A 147 -3.52 6.77 -17.03
N SER A 148 -4.63 6.76 -17.72
CA SER A 148 -5.11 5.62 -18.51
C SER A 148 -4.36 5.54 -19.84
N LEU A 149 -3.84 4.35 -20.18
CA LEU A 149 -3.13 4.08 -21.45
C LEU A 149 -4.05 3.52 -22.54
N GLY A 150 -5.31 3.43 -22.27
CA GLY A 150 -6.34 2.93 -23.18
C GLY A 150 -7.73 3.08 -22.56
N PRO A 151 -8.79 2.71 -23.28
CA PRO A 151 -10.14 2.78 -22.75
C PRO A 151 -10.27 2.06 -21.42
N ASP A 152 -10.84 2.75 -20.45
CA ASP A 152 -11.08 2.21 -19.11
C ASP A 152 -12.39 1.41 -19.11
N PHE A 153 -12.37 0.22 -18.52
CA PHE A 153 -13.54 -0.64 -18.38
C PHE A 153 -14.65 0.02 -17.55
N HIS A 154 -14.28 0.86 -16.60
CA HIS A 154 -15.22 1.64 -15.76
C HIS A 154 -15.51 3.04 -16.31
N PHE A 155 -15.11 3.33 -17.56
CA PHE A 155 -15.34 4.60 -18.23
C PHE A 155 -14.79 5.83 -17.47
N LYS A 156 -13.70 5.64 -16.72
CA LYS A 156 -13.03 6.74 -16.03
C LYS A 156 -12.29 7.65 -17.03
N PRO A 157 -12.06 8.92 -16.67
CA PRO A 157 -11.28 9.84 -17.50
C PRO A 157 -9.88 9.32 -17.80
N GLU A 158 -9.29 9.80 -18.90
CA GLU A 158 -7.90 9.48 -19.26
C GLU A 158 -6.90 9.93 -18.18
N VAL A 159 -7.19 11.07 -17.54
CA VAL A 159 -6.36 11.63 -16.49
C VAL A 159 -7.21 11.88 -15.24
N GLU A 160 -6.77 11.33 -14.14
CA GLU A 160 -7.35 11.57 -12.83
C GLU A 160 -6.27 12.14 -11.89
N LEU A 161 -6.64 13.16 -11.11
CA LEU A 161 -5.78 13.74 -10.08
C LEU A 161 -6.59 13.92 -8.80
N TYR A 162 -6.06 13.40 -7.70
CA TYR A 162 -6.70 13.49 -6.38
C TYR A 162 -5.79 14.16 -5.38
N ASN A 163 -6.35 15.10 -4.59
CA ASN A 163 -5.65 15.68 -3.44
C ASN A 163 -5.97 14.88 -2.19
N LEU A 164 -5.08 14.01 -1.80
CA LEU A 164 -5.27 13.01 -0.74
C LEU A 164 -5.33 13.62 0.69
N VAL A 165 -4.94 14.88 0.83
CA VAL A 165 -5.07 15.61 2.11
C VAL A 165 -6.46 16.18 2.27
N LYS A 166 -7.08 16.69 1.19
CA LYS A 166 -8.40 17.30 1.21
C LYS A 166 -9.51 16.30 0.92
N ASP A 167 -9.20 15.29 0.13
CA ASP A 167 -10.10 14.25 -0.36
C ASP A 167 -9.41 12.87 -0.25
N PRO A 168 -9.24 12.35 0.98
CA PRO A 168 -8.58 11.07 1.21
C PRO A 168 -9.33 9.87 0.62
N GLU A 169 -10.61 10.03 0.31
CA GLU A 169 -11.44 9.01 -0.33
C GLU A 169 -11.48 9.11 -1.85
N GLU A 170 -10.76 10.09 -2.44
CA GLU A 170 -10.58 10.23 -3.89
C GLU A 170 -11.90 10.38 -4.68
N ASN A 171 -12.86 11.08 -4.12
CA ASN A 171 -14.18 11.27 -4.73
C ASN A 171 -14.23 12.36 -5.81
N HIS A 172 -13.24 13.26 -5.82
CA HIS A 172 -13.24 14.45 -6.67
C HIS A 172 -11.99 14.50 -7.54
N ASN A 173 -12.13 14.17 -8.83
CA ASN A 173 -11.06 14.37 -9.80
C ASN A 173 -10.87 15.85 -10.06
N VAL A 174 -9.70 16.39 -9.68
CA VAL A 174 -9.34 17.81 -9.81
C VAL A 174 -8.29 18.05 -10.90
N ALA A 175 -8.14 17.13 -11.87
CA ALA A 175 -7.12 17.23 -12.92
C ALA A 175 -7.28 18.47 -13.80
N GLU A 176 -8.51 18.84 -14.17
CA GLU A 176 -8.79 20.02 -14.99
C GLU A 176 -8.52 21.33 -14.25
N GLU A 177 -8.66 21.32 -12.91
CA GLU A 177 -8.46 22.49 -12.06
C GLU A 177 -6.97 22.71 -11.72
N ASN A 178 -6.12 21.68 -11.86
CA ASN A 178 -4.70 21.69 -11.46
C ASN A 178 -3.79 21.14 -12.58
N PRO A 179 -3.84 21.69 -13.80
CA PRO A 179 -3.07 21.16 -14.94
C PRO A 179 -1.55 21.22 -14.71
N GLU A 180 -1.05 22.20 -13.96
CA GLU A 180 0.36 22.31 -13.63
C GLU A 180 0.85 21.19 -12.71
N VAL A 181 0.00 20.73 -11.77
CA VAL A 181 0.31 19.58 -10.91
C VAL A 181 0.35 18.30 -11.75
N VAL A 182 -0.65 18.13 -12.63
CA VAL A 182 -0.70 16.99 -13.57
C VAL A 182 0.59 16.89 -14.37
N GLU A 183 1.05 17.99 -14.97
CA GLU A 183 2.27 17.99 -15.80
C GLU A 183 3.53 17.67 -14.97
N VAL A 184 3.66 18.23 -13.77
CA VAL A 184 4.79 17.93 -12.87
C VAL A 184 4.83 16.46 -12.51
N LEU A 185 3.70 15.87 -12.12
CA LEU A 185 3.63 14.47 -11.72
C LEU A 185 3.80 13.51 -12.91
N LYS A 186 3.24 13.82 -14.09
CA LYS A 186 3.49 13.09 -15.33
C LYS A 186 4.98 13.05 -15.66
N LYS A 187 5.67 14.19 -15.57
CA LYS A 187 7.10 14.27 -15.84
C LYS A 187 7.90 13.35 -14.89
N ARG A 188 7.58 13.34 -13.59
CA ARG A 188 8.24 12.45 -12.62
C ARG A 188 7.97 10.99 -12.94
N MET A 189 6.72 10.65 -13.21
CA MET A 189 6.28 9.30 -13.55
C MET A 189 7.00 8.76 -14.80
N TYR A 190 7.01 9.52 -15.88
CA TYR A 190 7.65 9.07 -17.12
C TYR A 190 9.18 9.00 -17.00
N ALA A 191 9.80 9.93 -16.28
CA ALA A 191 11.24 9.85 -15.99
C ALA A 191 11.61 8.59 -15.19
N PHE A 192 10.75 8.15 -14.30
CA PHE A 192 10.93 6.88 -13.58
C PHE A 192 10.80 5.67 -14.51
N ILE A 193 9.79 5.65 -15.39
CA ILE A 193 9.57 4.57 -16.36
C ILE A 193 10.79 4.44 -17.29
N GLU A 194 11.22 5.54 -17.93
CA GLU A 194 12.36 5.55 -18.83
C GLU A 194 13.67 5.08 -18.18
N LYS A 195 13.84 5.34 -16.89
CA LYS A 195 15.01 4.84 -16.15
C LYS A 195 15.00 3.34 -15.95
N ARG A 196 13.84 2.71 -15.91
CA ARG A 196 13.70 1.25 -15.70
C ARG A 196 13.76 0.43 -16.99
N GLU A 197 13.52 1.06 -18.13
CA GLU A 197 13.61 0.42 -19.45
C GLU A 197 15.05 0.34 -19.99
N LYS A 198 16.01 1.01 -19.33
CA LYS A 198 17.45 0.98 -19.61
C LYS A 198 18.18 0.02 -18.71
#